data_cb78e53f34746d6e05338861524de2a9
#
_entry.id   cb78e53f34746d6e05338861524de2a9
#
_cell.length_a   1.000
_cell.length_b   1.000
_cell.length_c   1.000
_cell.angle_alpha   90.00
_cell.angle_beta   90.00
_cell.angle_gamma   90.00
#
_symmetry.space_group_name_H-M   'P 1'
#
loop_
_entity.id
_entity.type
_entity.pdbx_description
1 polymer ?
#
loop_
_entity_poly.entity_id
_entity_poly.type
_entity_poly.pdbx_seq_one_letter_code
_entity_poly.pdbx_strand_id
1 'polypeptide(L)'
;YNLMAKKNKYESASVSISPLETSLEPILKRNLYLELAAIAELRKLLPIRLFFENDMPDLRSQSDTTSVGFLDIYNDYFDKKSKYIYEFTHKMKGSKKDQAILEIDTFFNQNIRANAEKLKLFMEKLIIILEEGHEIDIFLKGFASPRAKSDYNQHLSSRRVTSVRNEFDRYNEHVFHDYIKNKNFKIKEVPFGESLSSGDVSDSLDDTRNSIYNLKAAYERRVE
;
A
#
# COMPACT_ATOMS: atom_id res chain seq x y z
N TYR A 1 16.58 22.45 -29.76
CA TYR A 1 15.35 23.13 -29.46
C TYR A 1 14.57 22.37 -28.40
N ASN A 2 13.85 23.09 -27.51
CA ASN A 2 12.95 22.50 -26.53
C ASN A 2 11.53 22.90 -26.86
N LEU A 3 10.65 21.93 -27.03
CA LEU A 3 9.21 22.14 -27.07
C LEU A 3 8.63 21.92 -25.69
N MET A 4 7.73 22.82 -25.28
CA MET A 4 7.03 22.73 -24.01
C MET A 4 5.53 22.86 -24.24
N ALA A 5 4.74 21.99 -23.65
CA ALA A 5 3.30 22.13 -23.55
C ALA A 5 2.90 22.43 -22.12
N LYS A 6 1.97 23.37 -21.94
CA LYS A 6 1.42 23.75 -20.63
C LYS A 6 -0.06 24.00 -20.78
N LYS A 7 -0.86 23.48 -19.85
CA LYS A 7 -2.30 23.72 -19.77
C LYS A 7 -2.69 23.85 -18.30
N ASN A 8 -3.63 24.73 -17.99
CA ASN A 8 -4.12 24.89 -16.64
C ASN A 8 -4.64 23.53 -16.08
N LYS A 9 -4.37 23.23 -14.82
CA LYS A 9 -4.65 21.96 -14.12
C LYS A 9 -3.83 20.75 -14.62
N TYR A 10 -2.87 20.93 -15.54
CA TYR A 10 -2.00 19.87 -16.03
C TYR A 10 -0.55 20.19 -15.70
N GLU A 11 0.25 19.15 -15.48
CA GLU A 11 1.69 19.31 -15.41
C GLU A 11 2.28 19.70 -16.76
N SER A 12 3.36 20.48 -16.74
CA SER A 12 4.04 20.83 -17.96
C SER A 12 4.81 19.63 -18.50
N ALA A 13 4.73 19.38 -19.79
CA ALA A 13 5.53 18.38 -20.48
C ALA A 13 6.49 19.05 -21.46
N SER A 14 7.69 18.52 -21.62
CA SER A 14 8.70 19.02 -22.55
C SER A 14 9.41 17.90 -23.26
N VAL A 15 9.89 18.17 -24.48
CA VAL A 15 10.76 17.31 -25.26
C VAL A 15 11.88 18.13 -25.87
N SER A 16 13.10 17.63 -25.76
CA SER A 16 14.28 18.20 -26.42
C SER A 16 14.44 17.63 -27.82
N ILE A 17 14.73 18.49 -28.79
CA ILE A 17 14.96 18.11 -30.20
C ILE A 17 16.39 18.49 -30.53
N SER A 18 17.19 17.52 -30.97
CA SER A 18 18.57 17.76 -31.37
C SER A 18 18.65 18.49 -32.73
N PRO A 19 19.75 19.24 -33.01
CA PRO A 19 19.96 19.82 -34.33
C PRO A 19 20.02 18.77 -35.44
N LEU A 20 20.50 17.55 -35.14
CA LEU A 20 20.59 16.46 -36.11
C LEU A 20 19.19 15.99 -36.54
N GLU A 21 18.23 15.87 -35.60
CA GLU A 21 16.85 15.48 -35.93
C GLU A 21 16.18 16.51 -36.84
N THR A 22 16.42 17.80 -36.62
CA THR A 22 15.84 18.88 -37.45
C THR A 22 16.51 18.98 -38.83
N SER A 23 17.72 18.48 -39.00
CA SER A 23 18.41 18.47 -40.29
C SER A 23 18.01 17.28 -41.16
N LEU A 24 17.60 16.16 -40.56
CA LEU A 24 17.21 14.95 -41.27
C LEU A 24 15.73 14.92 -41.69
N GLU A 25 14.87 15.57 -40.91
CA GLU A 25 13.45 15.59 -41.16
C GLU A 25 12.91 17.06 -41.20
N PRO A 26 12.49 17.57 -42.37
CA PRO A 26 11.97 18.96 -42.47
C PRO A 26 10.66 19.17 -41.73
N ILE A 27 9.90 18.08 -41.46
CA ILE A 27 8.69 18.12 -40.62
C ILE A 27 8.83 17.10 -39.50
N LEU A 28 9.11 17.59 -38.29
CA LEU A 28 9.25 16.77 -37.10
C LEU A 28 7.93 16.80 -36.31
N LYS A 29 7.27 15.65 -36.22
CA LYS A 29 6.07 15.47 -35.37
C LYS A 29 6.46 14.92 -34.03
N ARG A 30 6.09 15.63 -32.94
CA ARG A 30 6.23 15.17 -31.56
C ARG A 30 4.90 15.31 -30.84
N ASN A 31 4.50 14.26 -30.16
CA ASN A 31 3.31 14.26 -29.31
C ASN A 31 3.74 14.52 -27.86
N LEU A 32 3.19 15.57 -27.26
CA LEU A 32 3.35 15.87 -25.85
C LEU A 32 2.03 15.56 -25.16
N TYR A 33 2.11 14.62 -24.21
CA TYR A 33 0.97 14.23 -23.39
C TYR A 33 1.06 14.97 -22.06
N LEU A 34 0.00 15.70 -21.72
CA LEU A 34 -0.12 16.38 -20.43
C LEU A 34 -0.85 15.48 -19.46
N GLU A 35 -0.23 15.20 -18.35
CA GLU A 35 -0.88 14.51 -17.24
C GLU A 35 -1.63 15.52 -16.38
N LEU A 36 -2.85 15.18 -15.94
CA LEU A 36 -3.59 15.99 -14.99
C LEU A 36 -2.80 16.09 -13.68
N ALA A 37 -2.53 17.30 -13.21
CA ALA A 37 -1.69 17.54 -12.03
C ALA A 37 -2.22 16.80 -10.77
N ALA A 38 -3.55 16.70 -10.62
CA ALA A 38 -4.16 15.96 -9.53
C ALA A 38 -3.85 14.47 -9.58
N ILE A 39 -3.82 13.85 -10.77
CA ILE A 39 -3.45 12.44 -10.95
C ILE A 39 -1.96 12.24 -10.69
N ALA A 40 -1.10 13.15 -11.17
CA ALA A 40 0.33 13.11 -10.90
C ALA A 40 0.62 13.16 -9.39
N GLU A 41 -0.06 14.04 -8.65
CA GLU A 41 0.06 14.13 -7.19
C GLU A 41 -0.45 12.86 -6.49
N LEU A 42 -1.55 12.25 -6.96
CA LEU A 42 -2.05 10.98 -6.43
C LEU A 42 -1.03 9.85 -6.62
N ARG A 43 -0.41 9.78 -7.81
CA ARG A 43 0.62 8.78 -8.13
C ARG A 43 1.87 8.88 -7.26
N LYS A 44 2.26 10.08 -6.81
CA LYS A 44 3.40 10.28 -5.90
C LYS A 44 3.21 9.61 -4.53
N LEU A 45 1.96 9.33 -4.14
CA LEU A 45 1.67 8.60 -2.91
C LEU A 45 1.89 7.08 -3.04
N LEU A 46 1.92 6.54 -4.25
CA LEU A 46 2.04 5.10 -4.52
C LEU A 46 3.51 4.63 -4.53
N PRO A 47 3.78 3.37 -4.17
CA PRO A 47 2.82 2.44 -3.59
C PRO A 47 2.49 2.77 -2.13
N ILE A 48 1.25 2.52 -1.73
CA ILE A 48 0.84 2.56 -0.32
C ILE A 48 0.87 1.13 0.21
N ARG A 49 1.63 0.89 1.29
CA ARG A 49 1.77 -0.42 1.92
C ARG A 49 1.14 -0.42 3.31
N LEU A 50 0.01 -1.07 3.44
CA LEU A 50 -0.77 -1.12 4.66
C LEU A 50 -0.45 -2.41 5.41
N PHE A 51 0.19 -2.29 6.57
CA PHE A 51 0.69 -3.43 7.33
C PHE A 51 -0.32 -3.89 8.39
N PHE A 52 -0.38 -5.21 8.57
CA PHE A 52 -1.27 -5.88 9.52
C PHE A 52 -0.49 -6.60 10.60
N GLU A 53 -1.04 -6.64 11.80
CA GLU A 53 -0.54 -7.54 12.81
C GLU A 53 -0.70 -9.01 12.39
N ASN A 54 0.03 -9.89 13.09
CA ASN A 54 -0.08 -11.32 12.85
C ASN A 54 -1.53 -11.77 13.04
N ASP A 55 -2.03 -12.55 12.07
CA ASP A 55 -3.36 -13.16 12.08
C ASP A 55 -4.55 -12.18 12.13
N MET A 56 -4.33 -10.89 11.78
CA MET A 56 -5.37 -9.86 11.70
C MET A 56 -5.71 -9.54 10.24
N PRO A 57 -6.98 -9.16 9.97
CA PRO A 57 -8.15 -9.09 10.87
C PRO A 57 -8.76 -10.47 11.18
N ASP A 58 -9.58 -10.52 12.24
CA ASP A 58 -10.36 -11.68 12.66
C ASP A 58 -9.52 -12.94 12.93
N LEU A 59 -8.91 -12.98 14.10
CA LEU A 59 -8.06 -14.06 14.57
C LEU A 59 -8.68 -15.46 14.31
N ARG A 60 -7.90 -16.36 13.68
CA ARG A 60 -8.27 -17.75 13.38
C ARG A 60 -9.50 -17.94 12.50
N SER A 61 -9.97 -16.89 11.83
CA SER A 61 -11.12 -16.97 10.92
C SER A 61 -10.74 -17.68 9.61
N GLN A 62 -11.68 -18.49 9.09
CA GLN A 62 -11.59 -19.11 7.77
C GLN A 62 -12.39 -18.35 6.69
N SER A 63 -12.93 -17.17 7.06
CA SER A 63 -13.66 -16.31 6.12
C SER A 63 -12.72 -15.62 5.15
N ASP A 64 -13.17 -15.38 3.93
CA ASP A 64 -12.49 -14.52 2.94
C ASP A 64 -12.75 -13.03 3.17
N THR A 65 -13.76 -12.71 3.98
CA THR A 65 -14.22 -11.34 4.22
C THR A 65 -14.21 -10.98 5.70
N THR A 66 -14.19 -9.69 5.97
CA THR A 66 -14.32 -9.10 7.31
C THR A 66 -15.25 -7.91 7.28
N SER A 67 -15.86 -7.59 8.42
CA SER A 67 -16.56 -6.32 8.61
C SER A 67 -15.66 -5.22 9.16
N VAL A 68 -14.41 -5.54 9.55
CA VAL A 68 -13.49 -4.61 10.20
C VAL A 68 -12.77 -3.75 9.14
N GLY A 69 -12.68 -2.44 9.37
CA GLY A 69 -11.88 -1.54 8.55
C GLY A 69 -10.40 -1.59 8.94
N PHE A 70 -9.52 -1.22 8.01
CA PHE A 70 -8.07 -1.19 8.29
C PHE A 70 -7.73 -0.20 9.41
N LEU A 71 -8.31 1.00 9.38
CA LEU A 71 -8.03 2.02 10.39
C LEU A 71 -8.56 1.66 11.79
N ASP A 72 -9.57 0.78 11.87
CA ASP A 72 -10.08 0.27 13.15
C ASP A 72 -9.02 -0.55 13.90
N ILE A 73 -8.18 -1.31 13.17
CA ILE A 73 -7.14 -2.19 13.74
C ILE A 73 -5.73 -1.62 13.67
N TYR A 74 -5.54 -0.55 12.92
CA TYR A 74 -4.25 0.12 12.76
C TYR A 74 -3.69 0.62 14.10
N ASN A 75 -4.51 1.30 14.91
CA ASN A 75 -4.08 1.85 16.21
C ASN A 75 -3.63 0.73 17.14
N ASP A 76 -4.40 -0.36 17.23
CA ASP A 76 -4.05 -1.52 18.06
C ASP A 76 -2.71 -2.15 17.64
N TYR A 77 -2.44 -2.20 16.33
CA TYR A 77 -1.16 -2.70 15.85
C TYR A 77 -0.03 -1.73 16.17
N PHE A 78 -0.23 -0.45 15.95
CA PHE A 78 0.77 0.59 16.23
C PHE A 78 1.17 0.62 17.71
N ASP A 79 0.23 0.45 18.62
CA ASP A 79 0.45 0.42 20.07
C ASP A 79 1.27 -0.80 20.52
N LYS A 80 1.37 -1.85 19.70
CA LYS A 80 2.20 -3.03 19.98
C LYS A 80 3.70 -2.84 19.69
N LYS A 81 4.15 -1.66 19.29
CA LYS A 81 5.57 -1.37 19.02
C LYS A 81 6.50 -1.83 20.15
N SER A 82 6.19 -1.47 21.39
CA SER A 82 7.00 -1.86 22.56
C SER A 82 7.06 -3.38 22.76
N LYS A 83 5.96 -4.09 22.48
CA LYS A 83 5.92 -5.55 22.50
C LYS A 83 6.82 -6.15 21.43
N TYR A 84 6.77 -5.63 20.19
CA TYR A 84 7.65 -6.08 19.09
C TYR A 84 9.13 -5.89 19.44
N ILE A 85 9.50 -4.74 20.00
CA ILE A 85 10.86 -4.48 20.47
C ILE A 85 11.26 -5.50 21.52
N TYR A 86 10.45 -5.71 22.55
CA TYR A 86 10.78 -6.64 23.63
C TYR A 86 10.92 -8.07 23.12
N GLU A 87 9.91 -8.61 22.43
CA GLU A 87 9.87 -10.00 21.99
C GLU A 87 10.99 -10.34 21.01
N PHE A 88 11.36 -9.40 20.15
CA PHE A 88 12.45 -9.63 19.21
C PHE A 88 13.83 -9.49 19.86
N THR A 89 14.01 -8.53 20.77
CA THR A 89 15.36 -8.11 21.23
C THR A 89 15.74 -8.58 22.63
N HIS A 90 14.84 -9.15 23.47
CA HIS A 90 15.14 -9.47 24.86
C HIS A 90 16.32 -10.45 25.06
N LYS A 91 16.62 -11.29 24.06
CA LYS A 91 17.79 -12.21 24.06
C LYS A 91 19.03 -11.62 23.36
N MET A 92 18.95 -10.40 22.83
CA MET A 92 20.06 -9.73 22.14
C MET A 92 20.86 -8.86 23.11
N LYS A 93 22.12 -8.57 22.74
CA LYS A 93 23.03 -7.71 23.53
C LYS A 93 23.83 -6.77 22.62
N GLY A 94 24.32 -5.66 23.20
CA GLY A 94 25.21 -4.71 22.55
C GLY A 94 24.62 -4.08 21.30
N SER A 95 25.46 -3.63 20.39
CA SER A 95 25.09 -2.87 19.19
C SER A 95 24.06 -3.56 18.30
N LYS A 96 24.02 -4.90 18.26
CA LYS A 96 22.99 -5.64 17.51
C LYS A 96 21.61 -5.43 18.10
N LYS A 97 21.48 -5.34 19.44
CA LYS A 97 20.22 -5.03 20.09
C LYS A 97 19.77 -3.61 19.77
N ASP A 98 20.68 -2.65 19.88
CA ASP A 98 20.38 -1.24 19.64
C ASP A 98 19.94 -1.02 18.18
N GLN A 99 20.62 -1.65 17.23
CA GLN A 99 20.25 -1.63 15.82
C GLN A 99 18.84 -2.24 15.57
N ALA A 100 18.54 -3.38 16.16
CA ALA A 100 17.22 -4.01 16.01
C ALA A 100 16.09 -3.16 16.60
N ILE A 101 16.33 -2.47 17.72
CA ILE A 101 15.38 -1.51 18.30
C ILE A 101 15.11 -0.36 17.33
N LEU A 102 16.17 0.20 16.75
CA LEU A 102 16.05 1.31 15.78
C LEU A 102 15.28 0.88 14.52
N GLU A 103 15.56 -0.32 14.01
CA GLU A 103 14.87 -0.86 12.83
C GLU A 103 13.37 -1.06 13.09
N ILE A 104 12.99 -1.61 14.26
CA ILE A 104 11.59 -1.79 14.63
C ILE A 104 10.91 -0.43 14.84
N ASP A 105 11.56 0.52 15.53
CA ASP A 105 11.01 1.86 15.69
C ASP A 105 10.79 2.56 14.33
N THR A 106 11.75 2.45 13.43
CA THR A 106 11.66 2.95 12.06
C THR A 106 10.51 2.31 11.30
N PHE A 107 10.36 0.98 11.38
CA PHE A 107 9.25 0.27 10.74
C PHE A 107 7.89 0.77 11.22
N PHE A 108 7.69 0.91 12.52
CA PHE A 108 6.42 1.39 13.06
C PHE A 108 6.13 2.84 12.67
N ASN A 109 7.12 3.73 12.71
CA ASN A 109 6.90 5.14 12.41
C ASN A 109 6.85 5.43 10.91
N GLN A 110 7.79 4.91 10.12
CA GLN A 110 7.94 5.26 8.70
C GLN A 110 7.18 4.33 7.76
N ASN A 111 6.84 3.11 8.20
CA ASN A 111 6.05 2.21 7.37
C ASN A 111 4.60 2.10 7.86
N ILE A 112 4.34 1.72 9.10
CA ILE A 112 2.97 1.54 9.58
C ILE A 112 2.25 2.89 9.63
N ARG A 113 2.74 3.86 10.41
CA ARG A 113 2.08 5.16 10.59
C ARG A 113 2.04 5.96 9.28
N ALA A 114 3.18 6.15 8.64
CA ALA A 114 3.25 6.99 7.45
C ALA A 114 2.39 6.48 6.29
N ASN A 115 2.23 5.15 6.13
CA ASN A 115 1.36 4.63 5.09
C ASN A 115 -0.14 4.70 5.46
N ALA A 116 -0.51 4.63 6.75
CA ALA A 116 -1.88 4.91 7.17
C ALA A 116 -2.26 6.38 6.90
N GLU A 117 -1.35 7.31 7.14
CA GLU A 117 -1.52 8.74 6.79
C GLU A 117 -1.60 8.94 5.28
N LYS A 118 -0.77 8.24 4.50
CA LYS A 118 -0.85 8.27 3.03
C LYS A 118 -2.18 7.74 2.50
N LEU A 119 -2.75 6.69 3.11
CA LEU A 119 -4.07 6.20 2.72
C LEU A 119 -5.14 7.28 2.88
N LYS A 120 -5.16 7.99 4.00
CA LYS A 120 -6.10 9.08 4.25
C LYS A 120 -5.96 10.18 3.19
N LEU A 121 -4.71 10.64 2.97
CA LEU A 121 -4.44 11.66 1.94
C LEU A 121 -4.78 11.18 0.53
N PHE A 122 -4.59 9.89 0.23
CA PHE A 122 -4.95 9.29 -1.04
C PHE A 122 -6.47 9.36 -1.26
N MET A 123 -7.27 9.00 -0.25
CA MET A 123 -8.73 9.06 -0.34
C MET A 123 -9.24 10.51 -0.52
N GLU A 124 -8.65 11.48 0.21
CA GLU A 124 -8.96 12.90 0.04
C GLU A 124 -8.70 13.40 -1.39
N LYS A 125 -7.54 13.07 -1.95
CA LYS A 125 -7.18 13.47 -3.33
C LYS A 125 -8.01 12.73 -4.38
N LEU A 126 -8.36 11.47 -4.13
CA LEU A 126 -9.16 10.65 -5.03
C LEU A 126 -10.56 11.24 -5.25
N ILE A 127 -11.20 11.77 -4.20
CA ILE A 127 -12.50 12.43 -4.32
C ILE A 127 -12.44 13.56 -5.35
N ILE A 128 -11.44 14.43 -5.25
CA ILE A 128 -11.29 15.59 -6.16
C ILE A 128 -11.21 15.14 -7.62
N ILE A 129 -10.48 14.06 -7.89
CA ILE A 129 -10.32 13.50 -9.24
C ILE A 129 -11.64 12.93 -9.75
N LEU A 130 -12.39 12.24 -8.89
CA LEU A 130 -13.68 11.66 -9.24
C LEU A 130 -14.75 12.75 -9.44
N GLU A 131 -14.75 13.82 -8.64
CA GLU A 131 -15.61 14.99 -8.82
C GLU A 131 -15.34 15.74 -10.13
N GLU A 132 -14.09 15.71 -10.63
CA GLU A 132 -13.73 16.22 -11.95
C GLU A 132 -14.19 15.29 -13.10
N GLY A 133 -14.82 14.17 -12.81
CA GLY A 133 -15.41 13.23 -13.78
C GLY A 133 -14.44 12.20 -14.36
N HIS A 134 -13.28 12.00 -13.73
CA HIS A 134 -12.31 10.98 -14.15
C HIS A 134 -12.69 9.58 -13.67
N GLU A 135 -12.33 8.57 -14.46
CA GLU A 135 -12.46 7.16 -14.05
C GLU A 135 -11.14 6.66 -13.47
N ILE A 136 -11.22 5.98 -12.33
CA ILE A 136 -10.05 5.44 -11.61
C ILE A 136 -10.26 3.96 -11.31
N ASP A 137 -9.26 3.16 -11.65
CA ASP A 137 -9.13 1.77 -11.24
C ASP A 137 -7.98 1.64 -10.24
N ILE A 138 -8.22 1.03 -9.08
CA ILE A 138 -7.17 0.67 -8.13
C ILE A 138 -7.10 -0.85 -7.95
N PHE A 139 -5.92 -1.34 -7.60
CA PHE A 139 -5.69 -2.74 -7.28
C PHE A 139 -5.27 -2.85 -5.81
N LEU A 140 -5.97 -3.68 -5.06
CA LEU A 140 -5.62 -4.04 -3.70
C LEU A 140 -5.00 -5.44 -3.70
N LYS A 141 -3.69 -5.51 -3.48
CA LYS A 141 -2.91 -6.75 -3.47
C LYS A 141 -2.66 -7.19 -2.04
N GLY A 142 -3.23 -8.31 -1.62
CA GLY A 142 -3.12 -8.83 -0.26
C GLY A 142 -2.04 -9.90 -0.13
N PHE A 143 -1.24 -9.82 0.95
CA PHE A 143 -0.15 -10.75 1.24
C PHE A 143 -0.23 -11.27 2.67
N ALA A 144 0.27 -12.49 2.89
CA ALA A 144 0.42 -13.13 4.18
C ALA A 144 1.84 -13.67 4.36
N SER A 145 2.31 -13.77 5.60
CA SER A 145 3.55 -14.47 5.92
C SER A 145 3.33 -15.99 5.92
N PRO A 146 4.37 -16.83 5.67
CA PRO A 146 4.22 -18.27 5.46
C PRO A 146 3.96 -19.09 6.75
N ARG A 147 3.59 -18.43 7.84
CA ARG A 147 3.48 -19.06 9.18
C ARG A 147 2.31 -20.05 9.32
N ALA A 148 1.24 -19.88 8.55
CA ALA A 148 0.08 -20.76 8.56
C ALA A 148 0.04 -21.64 7.30
N LYS A 149 -0.96 -22.54 7.19
CA LYS A 149 -1.18 -23.31 5.98
C LYS A 149 -1.60 -22.41 4.82
N SER A 150 -1.25 -22.80 3.60
CA SER A 150 -1.46 -21.96 2.40
C SER A 150 -2.92 -21.60 2.15
N ASP A 151 -3.87 -22.51 2.42
CA ASP A 151 -5.30 -22.24 2.35
C ASP A 151 -5.72 -21.15 3.35
N TYR A 152 -5.25 -21.25 4.59
CA TYR A 152 -5.49 -20.23 5.60
C TYR A 152 -4.88 -18.87 5.23
N ASN A 153 -3.66 -18.86 4.71
CA ASN A 153 -2.98 -17.64 4.28
C ASN A 153 -3.69 -16.97 3.09
N GLN A 154 -4.33 -17.78 2.23
CA GLN A 154 -5.20 -17.27 1.16
C GLN A 154 -6.42 -16.54 1.74
N HIS A 155 -7.16 -17.18 2.67
CA HIS A 155 -8.28 -16.53 3.37
C HIS A 155 -7.85 -15.27 4.11
N LEU A 156 -6.70 -15.31 4.82
CA LEU A 156 -6.17 -14.17 5.56
C LEU A 156 -5.81 -13.00 4.63
N SER A 157 -5.21 -13.26 3.49
CA SER A 157 -4.90 -12.22 2.51
C SER A 157 -6.16 -11.60 1.90
N SER A 158 -7.20 -12.40 1.66
CA SER A 158 -8.52 -11.91 1.21
C SER A 158 -9.17 -11.01 2.27
N ARG A 159 -9.17 -11.41 3.55
CA ARG A 159 -9.69 -10.56 4.64
C ARG A 159 -8.95 -9.23 4.76
N ARG A 160 -7.62 -9.23 4.59
CA ARG A 160 -6.83 -7.98 4.59
C ARG A 160 -7.23 -7.05 3.46
N VAL A 161 -7.41 -7.57 2.26
CA VAL A 161 -7.90 -6.80 1.12
C VAL A 161 -9.29 -6.23 1.41
N THR A 162 -10.22 -7.07 1.92
CA THR A 162 -11.57 -6.62 2.30
C THR A 162 -11.52 -5.55 3.39
N SER A 163 -10.63 -5.67 4.38
CA SER A 163 -10.45 -4.66 5.43
C SER A 163 -10.06 -3.29 4.87
N VAL A 164 -9.15 -3.26 3.88
CA VAL A 164 -8.79 -2.01 3.21
C VAL A 164 -9.94 -1.49 2.34
N ARG A 165 -10.65 -2.36 1.62
CA ARG A 165 -11.84 -1.97 0.85
C ARG A 165 -12.91 -1.33 1.73
N ASN A 166 -13.12 -1.85 2.94
CA ASN A 166 -14.07 -1.30 3.90
C ASN A 166 -13.74 0.16 4.28
N GLU A 167 -12.48 0.59 4.22
CA GLU A 167 -12.12 1.99 4.43
C GLU A 167 -12.68 2.89 3.32
N PHE A 168 -12.56 2.46 2.05
CA PHE A 168 -13.15 3.20 0.94
C PHE A 168 -14.70 3.22 1.04
N ASP A 169 -15.31 2.09 1.39
CA ASP A 169 -16.77 1.99 1.50
C ASP A 169 -17.33 2.90 2.61
N ARG A 170 -16.59 3.11 3.71
CA ARG A 170 -17.04 3.89 4.87
C ARG A 170 -16.58 5.34 4.86
N TYR A 171 -15.59 5.67 4.03
CA TYR A 171 -14.96 6.97 4.06
C TYR A 171 -15.95 8.10 3.84
N ASN A 172 -15.88 9.13 4.73
CA ASN A 172 -16.66 10.37 4.63
C ASN A 172 -18.14 10.15 4.27
N GLU A 173 -18.86 9.41 5.14
CA GLU A 173 -20.28 9.10 4.96
C GLU A 173 -20.59 8.37 3.64
N HIS A 174 -19.71 7.43 3.27
CA HIS A 174 -19.84 6.61 2.06
C HIS A 174 -19.70 7.38 0.73
N VAL A 175 -18.92 8.45 0.70
CA VAL A 175 -18.75 9.32 -0.48
C VAL A 175 -18.38 8.57 -1.76
N PHE A 176 -17.65 7.43 -1.67
CA PHE A 176 -17.27 6.64 -2.84
C PHE A 176 -18.37 5.74 -3.38
N HIS A 177 -19.49 5.55 -2.65
CA HIS A 177 -20.53 4.58 -3.02
C HIS A 177 -21.08 4.83 -4.41
N ASP A 178 -21.46 6.07 -4.74
CA ASP A 178 -22.05 6.40 -6.04
C ASP A 178 -21.03 6.28 -7.17
N TYR A 179 -19.76 6.59 -6.94
CA TYR A 179 -18.70 6.41 -7.92
C TYR A 179 -18.43 4.94 -8.22
N ILE A 180 -18.46 4.07 -7.19
CA ILE A 180 -18.32 2.61 -7.36
C ILE A 180 -19.53 2.05 -8.12
N LYS A 181 -20.74 2.43 -7.74
CA LYS A 181 -21.99 2.02 -8.39
C LYS A 181 -22.04 2.41 -9.87
N ASN A 182 -21.60 3.63 -10.20
CA ASN A 182 -21.58 4.16 -11.56
C ASN A 182 -20.34 3.72 -12.35
N LYS A 183 -19.45 2.91 -11.75
CA LYS A 183 -18.19 2.39 -12.34
C LYS A 183 -17.15 3.46 -12.68
N ASN A 184 -17.27 4.67 -12.16
CA ASN A 184 -16.22 5.69 -12.25
C ASN A 184 -15.04 5.38 -11.31
N PHE A 185 -15.29 4.64 -10.22
CA PHE A 185 -14.27 4.11 -9.34
C PHE A 185 -14.39 2.60 -9.22
N LYS A 186 -13.32 1.87 -9.54
CA LYS A 186 -13.28 0.41 -9.47
C LYS A 186 -12.16 -0.04 -8.55
N ILE A 187 -12.50 -0.94 -7.63
CA ILE A 187 -11.56 -1.58 -6.72
C ILE A 187 -11.41 -3.04 -7.14
N LYS A 188 -10.21 -3.43 -7.57
CA LYS A 188 -9.86 -4.79 -7.97
C LYS A 188 -9.07 -5.46 -6.86
N GLU A 189 -9.60 -6.55 -6.33
CA GLU A 189 -9.05 -7.30 -5.22
C GLU A 189 -8.20 -8.48 -5.73
N VAL A 190 -6.95 -8.58 -5.27
CA VAL A 190 -6.00 -9.61 -5.70
C VAL A 190 -5.29 -10.20 -4.47
N PRO A 191 -5.89 -11.19 -3.80
CA PRO A 191 -5.23 -11.86 -2.68
C PRO A 191 -4.19 -12.87 -3.18
N PHE A 192 -2.95 -12.74 -2.70
CA PHE A 192 -1.83 -13.61 -3.08
C PHE A 192 -1.51 -14.69 -2.02
N GLY A 193 -2.11 -14.61 -0.83
CA GLY A 193 -1.69 -15.46 0.28
C GLY A 193 -0.20 -15.26 0.59
N GLU A 194 0.53 -16.36 0.68
CA GLU A 194 1.98 -16.38 0.90
C GLU A 194 2.80 -16.64 -0.38
N SER A 195 2.16 -16.74 -1.55
CA SER A 195 2.80 -17.21 -2.79
C SER A 195 3.97 -16.33 -3.27
N LEU A 196 4.05 -15.09 -2.79
CA LEU A 196 5.14 -14.16 -3.07
C LEU A 196 6.00 -13.85 -1.84
N SER A 197 5.87 -14.65 -0.77
CA SER A 197 6.70 -14.50 0.43
C SER A 197 8.16 -14.88 0.17
N SER A 198 9.09 -14.16 0.79
CA SER A 198 10.51 -14.47 0.70
C SER A 198 10.83 -15.78 1.42
N GLY A 199 11.64 -16.64 0.80
CA GLY A 199 12.01 -17.95 1.37
C GLY A 199 12.86 -17.88 2.65
N ASP A 200 13.28 -16.69 3.08
CA ASP A 200 14.02 -16.47 4.33
C ASP A 200 13.11 -15.99 5.49
N VAL A 201 11.79 -15.99 5.30
CA VAL A 201 10.80 -15.71 6.36
C VAL A 201 10.48 -17.02 7.08
N SER A 202 10.60 -17.01 8.42
CA SER A 202 10.29 -18.20 9.24
C SER A 202 8.79 -18.52 9.22
N ASP A 203 8.48 -19.80 8.95
CA ASP A 203 7.14 -20.40 9.02
C ASP A 203 6.87 -21.11 10.36
N SER A 204 7.88 -21.20 11.25
CA SER A 204 7.80 -21.93 12.49
C SER A 204 6.74 -21.38 13.45
N LEU A 205 5.83 -22.26 13.88
CA LEU A 205 4.82 -21.94 14.88
C LEU A 205 5.42 -21.75 16.28
N ASP A 206 6.50 -22.45 16.59
CA ASP A 206 7.16 -22.43 17.91
C ASP A 206 8.15 -21.27 18.04
N ASP A 207 8.73 -20.82 16.93
CA ASP A 207 9.65 -19.68 16.91
C ASP A 207 8.91 -18.37 16.65
N THR A 208 8.08 -17.94 17.60
CA THR A 208 7.30 -16.70 17.50
C THR A 208 8.19 -15.46 17.33
N ARG A 209 9.42 -15.50 17.86
CA ARG A 209 10.39 -14.41 17.72
C ARG A 209 10.68 -14.13 16.24
N ASN A 210 10.90 -15.15 15.43
CA ASN A 210 11.24 -15.00 14.02
C ASN A 210 10.02 -15.02 13.09
N SER A 211 8.97 -15.77 13.42
CA SER A 211 7.77 -15.87 12.58
C SER A 211 6.73 -14.77 12.81
N ILE A 212 6.78 -14.05 13.95
CA ILE A 212 5.86 -12.95 14.25
C ILE A 212 6.60 -11.61 14.40
N TYR A 213 7.58 -11.55 15.31
CA TYR A 213 8.19 -10.29 15.75
C TYR A 213 9.39 -9.84 14.92
N ASN A 214 9.90 -10.69 14.02
CA ASN A 214 10.91 -10.31 13.05
C ASN A 214 10.30 -9.42 11.97
N LEU A 215 11.00 -8.34 11.62
CA LEU A 215 10.55 -7.41 10.59
C LEU A 215 10.36 -8.07 9.22
N LYS A 216 11.15 -9.08 8.86
CA LYS A 216 10.95 -9.84 7.61
C LYS A 216 9.53 -10.41 7.55
N ALA A 217 9.06 -11.05 8.62
CA ALA A 217 7.70 -11.56 8.70
C ALA A 217 6.65 -10.42 8.75
N ALA A 218 6.96 -9.31 9.42
CA ALA A 218 6.07 -8.15 9.50
C ALA A 218 5.86 -7.50 8.12
N TYR A 219 6.91 -7.40 7.30
CA TYR A 219 6.82 -6.86 5.94
C TYR A 219 5.95 -7.69 5.00
N GLU A 220 5.82 -9.01 5.23
CA GLU A 220 4.96 -9.87 4.41
C GLU A 220 3.46 -9.70 4.72
N ARG A 221 3.09 -9.14 5.85
CA ARG A 221 1.70 -8.98 6.28
C ARG A 221 1.13 -7.64 5.86
N ARG A 222 0.79 -7.49 4.59
CA ARG A 222 0.40 -6.20 4.02
C ARG A 222 -0.65 -6.29 2.92
N VAL A 223 -1.22 -5.13 2.62
CA VAL A 223 -1.94 -4.84 1.37
C VAL A 223 -1.22 -3.69 0.67
N GLU A 224 -1.03 -3.80 -0.63
CA GLU A 224 -0.45 -2.77 -1.49
C GLU A 224 -1.48 -2.21 -2.47
#